data_2e37e5f30f3c257a8eb4aec5b4779b95
#
_entry.id   2e37e5f30f3c257a8eb4aec5b4779b95
#
_cell.length_a   1.000
_cell.length_b   1.000
_cell.length_c   1.000
_cell.angle_alpha   90.00
_cell.angle_beta   90.00
_cell.angle_gamma   90.00
#
_symmetry.space_group_name_H-M   'P 1'
#
loop_
_entity.id
_entity.type
_entity.pdbx_description
1 polymer ?
#
loop_
_entity_poly.entity_id
_entity_poly.type
_entity_poly.pdbx_seq_one_letter_code
_entity_poly.pdbx_strand_id
1 'polypeptide(L)'
;MTTANLIKAYETDIKYPKRLGQFEVLNMLTNRDVLEENRYRMTTLQSARILMADEKLMLMKELIIAECGGKAEFANLRQHSPLQSSWWWFLEQIPLEQN
;
A
#
# COMPACT_ATOMS: atom_id res chain seq x y z
N MET A 1 -14.18 10.10 -5.17
CA MET A 1 -14.14 9.30 -3.92
C MET A 1 -13.65 10.16 -2.78
N THR A 2 -14.27 10.08 -1.62
CA THR A 2 -13.87 10.88 -0.46
C THR A 2 -12.62 10.29 0.19
N THR A 3 -11.91 11.12 0.96
CA THR A 3 -10.77 10.67 1.75
C THR A 3 -11.15 9.52 2.70
N ALA A 4 -12.30 9.63 3.36
CA ALA A 4 -12.79 8.57 4.26
C ALA A 4 -12.98 7.24 3.54
N ASN A 5 -13.53 7.28 2.33
CA ASN A 5 -13.75 6.08 1.52
C ASN A 5 -12.43 5.49 1.03
N LEU A 6 -11.46 6.32 0.67
CA LEU A 6 -10.13 5.85 0.27
C LEU A 6 -9.41 5.16 1.42
N ILE A 7 -9.48 5.71 2.63
CA ILE A 7 -8.90 5.09 3.82
C ILE A 7 -9.50 3.71 4.04
N LYS A 8 -10.83 3.64 3.97
CA LYS A 8 -11.55 2.37 4.16
C LYS A 8 -11.16 1.35 3.10
N ALA A 9 -11.06 1.77 1.85
CA ALA A 9 -10.65 0.88 0.75
C ALA A 9 -9.24 0.34 0.98
N TYR A 10 -8.30 1.19 1.37
CA TYR A 10 -6.94 0.81 1.67
C TYR A 10 -6.89 -0.19 2.82
N GLU A 11 -7.60 0.09 3.91
CA GLU A 11 -7.68 -0.81 5.06
C GLU A 11 -8.26 -2.17 4.69
N THR A 12 -9.28 -2.18 3.83
CA THR A 12 -9.94 -3.42 3.41
C THR A 12 -9.02 -4.28 2.56
N ASP A 13 -8.29 -3.68 1.62
CA ASP A 13 -7.37 -4.40 0.75
C ASP A 13 -6.26 -5.06 1.57
N ILE A 14 -5.71 -4.35 2.55
CA ILE A 14 -4.66 -4.88 3.42
C ILE A 14 -5.19 -6.04 4.28
N LYS A 15 -6.46 -5.98 4.67
CA LYS A 15 -7.07 -7.02 5.51
C LYS A 15 -7.20 -8.36 4.80
N TYR A 16 -7.34 -8.35 3.47
CA TYR A 16 -7.57 -9.56 2.68
C TYR A 16 -6.56 -9.69 1.53
N PRO A 17 -5.26 -9.75 1.83
CA PRO A 17 -4.23 -9.73 0.79
C PRO A 17 -4.27 -10.92 -0.16
N LYS A 18 -4.78 -12.07 0.28
CA LYS A 18 -4.88 -13.27 -0.57
C LYS A 18 -5.89 -13.12 -1.70
N ARG A 19 -6.69 -12.09 -1.68
CA ARG A 19 -7.67 -11.82 -2.73
C ARG A 19 -7.15 -10.82 -3.76
N LEU A 20 -5.93 -10.33 -3.56
CA LEU A 20 -5.36 -9.33 -4.44
C LEU A 20 -4.61 -9.99 -5.58
N GLY A 21 -4.85 -9.51 -6.82
CA GLY A 21 -3.99 -9.80 -7.94
C GLY A 21 -3.14 -8.56 -8.22
N GLN A 22 -2.42 -8.57 -9.34
CA GLN A 22 -1.55 -7.44 -9.70
C GLN A 22 -2.33 -6.13 -9.80
N PHE A 23 -3.50 -6.15 -10.43
CA PHE A 23 -4.30 -4.93 -10.61
C PHE A 23 -4.79 -4.38 -9.29
N GLU A 24 -5.22 -5.26 -8.40
CA GLU A 24 -5.74 -4.86 -7.09
C GLU A 24 -4.61 -4.31 -6.21
N VAL A 25 -3.41 -4.88 -6.28
CA VAL A 25 -2.25 -4.34 -5.57
C VAL A 25 -1.89 -2.98 -6.13
N LEU A 26 -1.84 -2.84 -7.46
CA LEU A 26 -1.59 -1.55 -8.10
C LEU A 26 -2.61 -0.51 -7.64
N ASN A 27 -3.88 -0.87 -7.64
CA ASN A 27 -4.96 0.02 -7.20
C ASN A 27 -4.81 0.41 -5.73
N MET A 28 -4.48 -0.55 -4.87
CA MET A 28 -4.25 -0.29 -3.44
C MET A 28 -3.13 0.71 -3.21
N LEU A 29 -2.01 0.52 -3.89
CA LEU A 29 -0.85 1.41 -3.74
C LEU A 29 -1.09 2.77 -4.37
N THR A 30 -1.83 2.82 -5.48
CA THR A 30 -2.25 4.09 -6.09
C THR A 30 -3.18 4.86 -5.16
N ASN A 31 -4.09 4.18 -4.49
CA ASN A 31 -4.95 4.80 -3.47
C ASN A 31 -4.10 5.36 -2.33
N ARG A 32 -3.03 4.65 -1.95
CA ARG A 32 -2.12 5.14 -0.92
C ARG A 32 -1.42 6.43 -1.38
N ASP A 33 -1.03 6.52 -2.66
CA ASP A 33 -0.46 7.75 -3.22
C ASP A 33 -1.43 8.92 -3.06
N VAL A 34 -2.70 8.71 -3.41
CA VAL A 34 -3.72 9.76 -3.29
C VAL A 34 -3.90 10.17 -1.83
N LEU A 35 -3.90 9.21 -0.91
CA LEU A 35 -3.99 9.51 0.52
C LEU A 35 -2.80 10.35 0.98
N GLU A 36 -1.59 10.06 0.48
CA GLU A 36 -0.42 10.85 0.84
C GLU A 36 -0.52 12.29 0.34
N GLU A 37 -1.00 12.49 -0.86
CA GLU A 37 -1.21 13.82 -1.41
C GLU A 37 -2.20 14.65 -0.60
N ASN A 38 -3.12 13.99 0.10
CA ASN A 38 -4.16 14.65 0.90
C ASN A 38 -3.89 14.64 2.40
N ARG A 39 -2.68 14.21 2.83
CA ARG A 39 -2.33 14.09 4.25
C ARG A 39 -2.56 15.38 5.02
N TYR A 40 -2.21 16.51 4.43
CA TYR A 40 -2.32 17.81 5.10
C TYR A 40 -3.78 18.23 5.38
N ARG A 41 -4.74 17.58 4.75
CA ARG A 41 -6.18 17.86 4.96
C ARG A 41 -6.83 16.87 5.93
N MET A 42 -6.07 15.91 6.42
CA MET A 42 -6.63 14.85 7.24
C MET A 42 -6.68 15.24 8.70
N THR A 43 -7.67 14.66 9.40
CA THR A 43 -7.72 14.75 10.86
C THR A 43 -6.61 13.89 11.46
N THR A 44 -6.30 14.13 12.73
CA THR A 44 -5.35 13.31 13.47
C THR A 44 -5.77 11.84 13.48
N LEU A 45 -7.06 11.59 13.64
CA LEU A 45 -7.59 10.22 13.65
C LEU A 45 -7.40 9.53 12.30
N GLN A 46 -7.68 10.25 11.21
CA GLN A 46 -7.49 9.69 9.86
C GLN A 46 -6.03 9.37 9.59
N SER A 47 -5.12 10.26 9.98
CA SER A 47 -3.68 10.02 9.83
C SER A 47 -3.22 8.81 10.65
N ALA A 48 -3.74 8.65 11.85
CA ALA A 48 -3.42 7.51 12.71
C ALA A 48 -3.89 6.19 12.08
N ARG A 49 -5.06 6.19 11.45
CA ARG A 49 -5.58 5.01 10.76
C ARG A 49 -4.69 4.59 9.60
N ILE A 50 -4.20 5.56 8.83
CA ILE A 50 -3.28 5.27 7.71
C ILE A 50 -1.98 4.69 8.24
N LEU A 51 -1.42 5.23 9.32
CA LEU A 51 -0.19 4.69 9.91
C LEU A 51 -0.37 3.25 10.39
N MET A 52 -1.50 2.94 10.99
CA MET A 52 -1.82 1.57 11.41
C MET A 52 -1.94 0.62 10.22
N ALA A 53 -2.57 1.09 9.14
CA ALA A 53 -2.70 0.31 7.93
C ALA A 53 -1.33 0.10 7.27
N ASP A 54 -0.47 1.12 7.27
CA ASP A 54 0.89 1.02 6.75
C ASP A 54 1.71 -0.04 7.51
N GLU A 55 1.56 -0.11 8.82
CA GLU A 55 2.23 -1.14 9.63
C GLU A 55 1.78 -2.53 9.21
N LYS A 56 0.49 -2.72 8.97
CA LYS A 56 -0.04 -4.00 8.50
C LYS A 56 0.47 -4.33 7.10
N LEU A 57 0.55 -3.34 6.22
CA LEU A 57 1.11 -3.52 4.88
C LEU A 57 2.54 -4.04 4.96
N MET A 58 3.36 -3.46 5.82
CA MET A 58 4.73 -3.89 6.04
C MET A 58 4.81 -5.34 6.53
N LEU A 59 3.95 -5.71 7.46
CA LEU A 59 3.91 -7.07 7.98
C LEU A 59 3.50 -8.09 6.92
N MET A 60 2.73 -7.65 5.93
CA MET A 60 2.20 -8.51 4.88
C MET A 60 2.96 -8.41 3.56
N LYS A 61 4.10 -7.71 3.54
CA LYS A 61 4.80 -7.42 2.28
C LYS A 61 5.17 -8.67 1.49
N GLU A 62 5.61 -9.72 2.15
CA GLU A 62 5.99 -10.96 1.46
C GLU A 62 4.79 -11.58 0.75
N LEU A 63 3.64 -11.59 1.40
CA LEU A 63 2.42 -12.13 0.83
C LEU A 63 1.94 -11.27 -0.35
N ILE A 64 1.99 -9.96 -0.20
CA ILE A 64 1.58 -9.03 -1.26
C ILE A 64 2.46 -9.19 -2.48
N ILE A 65 3.78 -9.31 -2.29
CA ILE A 65 4.72 -9.54 -3.39
C ILE A 65 4.41 -10.87 -4.08
N ALA A 66 4.13 -11.93 -3.32
CA ALA A 66 3.78 -13.23 -3.86
C ALA A 66 2.50 -13.17 -4.70
N GLU A 67 1.50 -12.43 -4.22
CA GLU A 67 0.22 -12.27 -4.95
C GLU A 67 0.40 -11.49 -6.25
N CYS A 68 1.44 -10.67 -6.35
CA CYS A 68 1.79 -9.96 -7.60
C CYS A 68 2.52 -10.86 -8.60
N GLY A 69 3.00 -12.02 -8.19
CA GLY A 69 3.79 -12.89 -9.05
C GLY A 69 5.28 -12.86 -8.75
N GLY A 70 5.70 -12.22 -7.67
CA GLY A 70 7.08 -12.18 -7.23
C GLY A 70 7.68 -10.77 -7.26
N LYS A 71 8.96 -10.69 -6.87
CA LYS A 71 9.66 -9.40 -6.72
C LYS A 71 9.76 -8.62 -8.02
N ALA A 72 10.06 -9.29 -9.13
CA ALA A 72 10.21 -8.63 -10.42
C ALA A 72 8.89 -8.04 -10.89
N GLU A 73 7.79 -8.78 -10.72
CA GLU A 73 6.46 -8.32 -11.10
C GLU A 73 6.02 -7.16 -10.23
N PHE A 74 6.32 -7.20 -8.93
CA PHE A 74 6.03 -6.10 -8.04
C PHE A 74 6.81 -4.85 -8.46
N ALA A 75 8.10 -4.99 -8.75
CA ALA A 75 8.94 -3.87 -9.20
C ALA A 75 8.39 -3.21 -10.46
N ASN A 76 7.80 -4.00 -11.37
CA ASN A 76 7.20 -3.46 -12.58
C ASN A 76 5.99 -2.57 -12.31
N LEU A 77 5.26 -2.80 -11.23
CA LEU A 77 4.10 -1.97 -10.86
C LEU A 77 4.51 -0.53 -10.57
N ARG A 78 5.73 -0.32 -10.12
CA ARG A 78 6.28 0.99 -9.77
C ARG A 78 6.22 1.99 -10.92
N GLN A 79 6.29 1.51 -12.14
CA GLN A 79 6.25 2.35 -13.34
C GLN A 79 4.93 3.09 -13.51
N HIS A 80 3.88 2.63 -12.84
CA HIS A 80 2.53 3.20 -12.95
C HIS A 80 2.26 4.26 -11.88
N SER A 81 3.23 4.52 -10.99
CA SER A 81 3.04 5.46 -9.90
C SER A 81 3.65 6.82 -10.21
N PRO A 82 2.91 7.93 -9.99
CA PRO A 82 3.50 9.26 -10.04
C PRO A 82 4.42 9.54 -8.84
N LEU A 83 4.30 8.79 -7.73
CA LEU A 83 5.08 8.97 -6.51
C LEU A 83 6.07 7.82 -6.33
N GLN A 84 6.90 7.58 -7.33
CA GLN A 84 7.82 6.43 -7.36
C GLN A 84 8.83 6.40 -6.22
N SER A 85 8.97 7.49 -5.46
CA SER A 85 9.92 7.55 -4.34
C SER A 85 9.33 7.06 -3.02
N SER A 86 8.03 6.79 -2.94
CA SER A 86 7.38 6.39 -1.70
C SER A 86 7.70 4.94 -1.35
N TRP A 87 7.90 4.68 -0.04
CA TRP A 87 8.35 3.36 0.43
C TRP A 87 7.43 2.20 0.04
N TRP A 88 6.11 2.43 -0.06
CA TRP A 88 5.16 1.35 -0.37
C TRP A 88 5.31 0.81 -1.80
N TRP A 89 6.00 1.53 -2.66
CA TRP A 89 6.32 1.05 -4.01
C TRP A 89 7.60 0.21 -4.05
N PHE A 90 8.31 0.08 -2.92
CA PHE A 90 9.60 -0.60 -2.82
C PHE A 90 9.57 -1.75 -1.80
N LEU A 91 8.41 -2.37 -1.61
CA LEU A 91 8.25 -3.44 -0.61
C LEU A 91 9.23 -4.59 -0.83
N GLU A 92 9.56 -4.89 -2.09
CA GLU A 92 10.50 -5.96 -2.40
C GLU A 92 11.94 -5.67 -1.98
N GLN A 93 12.25 -4.40 -1.70
CA GLN A 93 13.58 -3.99 -1.26
C GLN A 93 13.71 -3.84 0.24
N ILE A 94 12.60 -3.94 0.97
CA ILE A 94 12.61 -3.81 2.42
C ILE A 94 12.99 -5.17 3.02
N PRO A 95 14.09 -5.24 3.81
CA PRO A 95 14.49 -6.52 4.39
C PRO A 95 13.46 -7.05 5.38
N LEU A 96 13.45 -8.36 5.58
CA LEU A 96 12.65 -8.97 6.62
C LEU A 96 13.11 -8.42 7.96
N GLU A 97 12.12 -8.15 8.83
CA GLU A 97 12.44 -7.67 10.15
C GLU A 97 13.08 -8.78 10.96
N GLN A 98 14.20 -8.45 11.60
CA GLN A 98 14.93 -9.42 12.43
C GLN A 98 14.99 -8.88 13.85
N ASN A 99 14.43 -9.64 14.74
CA ASN A 99 14.43 -9.29 16.16
C ASN A 99 15.42 -10.19 16.90
#